data_c12ce2e3d2418b5994de911efaeed217
#
_entry.id   c12ce2e3d2418b5994de911efaeed217
#
_cell.length_a   1.000
_cell.length_b   1.000
_cell.length_c   1.000
_cell.angle_alpha   90.00
_cell.angle_beta   90.00
_cell.angle_gamma   90.00
#
_symmetry.space_group_name_H-M   'P 1'
#
loop_
_entity.id
_entity.type
_entity.pdbx_description
1 polymer ?
#
loop_
_entity_poly.entity_id
_entity_poly.type
_entity_poly.pdbx_seq_one_letter_code
_entity_poly.pdbx_strand_id
1 'polypeptide(L)'
;TYGSAYEPAPVTPVADNFFYSAAGGNQSLVTRIWEMIGYLVAPDIMAKKFFLLQGPSNTGKSVLGRFIQNIFPKGQVTGLSLSQLGDANLPAEFMGSRLNLSMDLSNNKTDPKAIERIKLLTGNDLISQNIKYKDNRSYNGQCKFLFSTNHPIRLKQWDDAFFQRIVCIPFYNVISQEHKDTKLLDKLLSEKDGIVSKALFYYQELKKRNYLFEGQDK
;
A
#
# COMPACT_ATOMS: atom_id res chain seq x y z
N THR A 1 -2.56 -29.24 18.79
CA THR A 1 -3.48 -28.21 19.38
C THR A 1 -2.64 -27.09 19.93
N TYR A 2 -2.34 -26.10 19.12
CA TYR A 2 -1.78 -24.84 19.59
C TYR A 2 -2.94 -24.01 20.13
N GLY A 3 -3.12 -24.00 21.44
CA GLY A 3 -3.94 -23.03 22.13
C GLY A 3 -3.28 -21.65 21.96
N SER A 4 -3.79 -20.81 21.06
CA SER A 4 -3.41 -19.41 21.01
C SER A 4 -3.96 -18.76 22.26
N ALA A 5 -3.09 -18.52 23.25
CA ALA A 5 -3.38 -17.55 24.28
C ALA A 5 -3.67 -16.22 23.56
N TYR A 6 -4.86 -15.66 23.79
CA TYR A 6 -5.28 -14.39 23.27
C TYR A 6 -4.45 -13.31 23.98
N GLU A 7 -3.31 -12.94 23.40
CA GLU A 7 -2.60 -11.77 23.88
C GLU A 7 -3.40 -10.54 23.47
N PRO A 8 -3.66 -9.60 24.39
CA PRO A 8 -4.35 -8.38 24.07
C PRO A 8 -3.58 -7.65 22.95
N ALA A 9 -4.32 -7.08 21.99
CA ALA A 9 -3.72 -6.35 20.89
C ALA A 9 -2.72 -5.31 21.42
N PRO A 10 -1.51 -5.20 20.86
CA PRO A 10 -0.50 -4.28 21.34
C PRO A 10 -1.04 -2.85 21.41
N VAL A 11 -0.68 -2.13 22.46
CA VAL A 11 -1.04 -0.73 22.64
C VAL A 11 -0.16 0.12 21.72
N THR A 12 -0.76 0.85 20.78
CA THR A 12 -0.08 1.67 19.78
C THR A 12 -0.70 3.08 19.74
N PRO A 13 -0.61 3.86 20.84
CA PRO A 13 -1.35 5.11 20.97
C PRO A 13 -0.96 6.16 19.94
N VAL A 14 0.29 6.21 19.52
CA VAL A 14 0.74 7.17 18.49
C VAL A 14 0.13 6.81 17.14
N ALA A 15 0.19 5.54 16.76
CA ALA A 15 -0.40 5.07 15.50
C ALA A 15 -1.93 5.21 15.51
N ASP A 16 -2.59 4.83 16.60
CA ASP A 16 -4.05 4.93 16.73
C ASP A 16 -4.52 6.38 16.58
N ASN A 17 -3.88 7.32 17.26
CA ASN A 17 -4.19 8.74 17.15
C ASN A 17 -3.90 9.29 15.74
N PHE A 18 -2.77 8.91 15.15
CA PHE A 18 -2.41 9.33 13.81
C PHE A 18 -3.41 8.83 12.78
N PHE A 19 -3.77 7.54 12.79
CA PHE A 19 -4.72 6.97 11.84
C PHE A 19 -6.13 7.53 12.02
N TYR A 20 -6.56 7.73 13.27
CA TYR A 20 -7.85 8.37 13.56
C TYR A 20 -7.92 9.81 13.03
N SER A 21 -6.86 10.59 13.24
CA SER A 21 -6.75 11.94 12.72
C SER A 21 -6.71 11.96 11.18
N ALA A 22 -5.88 11.12 10.57
CA ALA A 22 -5.75 11.02 9.12
C ALA A 22 -7.06 10.61 8.44
N ALA A 23 -7.82 9.74 9.09
CA ALA A 23 -9.14 9.28 8.65
C ALA A 23 -10.27 10.30 8.93
N GLY A 24 -9.96 11.48 9.47
CA GLY A 24 -10.96 12.47 9.84
C GLY A 24 -11.98 11.97 10.87
N GLY A 25 -11.57 11.08 11.78
CA GLY A 25 -12.44 10.48 12.80
C GLY A 25 -13.28 9.30 12.30
N ASN A 26 -13.16 8.89 11.05
CA ASN A 26 -13.94 7.78 10.49
C ASN A 26 -13.33 6.43 10.86
N GLN A 27 -13.99 5.68 11.75
CA GLN A 27 -13.51 4.39 12.26
C GLN A 27 -13.38 3.32 11.17
N SER A 28 -14.25 3.31 10.17
CA SER A 28 -14.17 2.38 9.03
C SER A 28 -12.88 2.61 8.21
N LEU A 29 -12.49 3.87 8.01
CA LEU A 29 -11.21 4.21 7.37
C LEU A 29 -10.00 3.83 8.23
N VAL A 30 -10.08 3.98 9.56
CA VAL A 30 -9.03 3.53 10.49
C VAL A 30 -8.83 2.02 10.35
N THR A 31 -9.91 1.24 10.35
CA THR A 31 -9.87 -0.21 10.13
C THR A 31 -9.21 -0.54 8.79
N ARG A 32 -9.60 0.16 7.71
CA ARG A 32 -9.01 -0.03 6.38
C ARG A 32 -7.50 0.28 6.34
N ILE A 33 -7.02 1.28 7.10
CA ILE A 33 -5.57 1.56 7.22
C ILE A 33 -4.86 0.38 7.89
N TRP A 34 -5.41 -0.17 8.97
CA TRP A 34 -4.85 -1.35 9.63
C TRP A 34 -4.82 -2.57 8.70
N GLU A 35 -5.90 -2.83 7.99
CA GLU A 35 -6.00 -3.92 7.00
C GLU A 35 -4.99 -3.74 5.87
N MET A 36 -4.81 -2.51 5.36
CA MET A 36 -3.80 -2.20 4.36
C MET A 36 -2.40 -2.55 4.85
N ILE A 37 -2.01 -2.06 6.04
CA ILE A 37 -0.67 -2.33 6.58
C ILE A 37 -0.49 -3.83 6.77
N GLY A 38 -1.47 -4.51 7.35
CA GLY A 38 -1.44 -5.95 7.56
C GLY A 38 -1.31 -6.74 6.26
N TYR A 39 -2.08 -6.37 5.22
CA TYR A 39 -1.95 -6.98 3.91
C TYR A 39 -0.60 -6.71 3.26
N LEU A 40 -0.06 -5.49 3.36
CA LEU A 40 1.24 -5.15 2.79
C LEU A 40 2.38 -5.99 3.39
N VAL A 41 2.37 -6.26 4.69
CA VAL A 41 3.42 -7.05 5.35
C VAL A 41 3.22 -8.56 5.24
N ALA A 42 1.99 -9.02 5.06
CA ALA A 42 1.67 -10.45 4.90
C ALA A 42 2.32 -11.05 3.64
N PRO A 43 2.57 -12.36 3.58
CA PRO A 43 3.29 -12.96 2.46
C PRO A 43 2.45 -13.15 1.19
N ASP A 44 1.12 -13.20 1.27
CA ASP A 44 0.26 -13.49 0.12
C ASP A 44 -0.19 -12.25 -0.65
N ILE A 45 -0.68 -12.46 -1.88
CA ILE A 45 -1.21 -11.44 -2.80
C ILE A 45 -2.64 -11.75 -3.24
N MET A 46 -3.38 -12.54 -2.46
CA MET A 46 -4.69 -13.09 -2.83
C MET A 46 -5.78 -12.05 -3.04
N ALA A 47 -5.68 -10.87 -2.41
CA ALA A 47 -6.67 -9.81 -2.59
C ALA A 47 -6.72 -9.25 -4.02
N LYS A 48 -5.65 -9.40 -4.79
CA LYS A 48 -5.50 -8.80 -6.15
C LYS A 48 -5.75 -7.28 -6.14
N LYS A 49 -5.31 -6.60 -5.08
CA LYS A 49 -5.53 -5.17 -4.86
C LYS A 49 -4.21 -4.40 -4.81
N PHE A 50 -4.31 -3.11 -5.08
CA PHE A 50 -3.28 -2.13 -4.76
C PHE A 50 -3.88 -0.94 -4.02
N PHE A 51 -3.05 -0.21 -3.29
CA PHE A 51 -3.51 0.84 -2.39
C PHE A 51 -3.18 2.21 -2.92
N LEU A 52 -4.09 3.15 -2.66
CA LEU A 52 -3.97 4.54 -3.07
C LEU A 52 -4.25 5.45 -1.87
N LEU A 53 -3.20 6.12 -1.36
CA LEU A 53 -3.36 7.22 -0.41
C LEU A 53 -3.71 8.48 -1.20
N GLN A 54 -4.91 9.01 -1.02
CA GLN A 54 -5.40 10.15 -1.77
C GLN A 54 -5.77 11.32 -0.85
N GLY A 55 -5.38 12.51 -1.22
CA GLY A 55 -5.77 13.71 -0.46
C GLY A 55 -4.80 14.86 -0.66
N PRO A 56 -5.11 16.05 -0.14
CA PRO A 56 -4.27 17.25 -0.28
C PRO A 56 -2.91 17.07 0.39
N SER A 57 -2.00 18.00 0.12
CA SER A 57 -0.70 18.05 0.80
C SER A 57 -0.86 18.26 2.30
N ASN A 58 0.16 17.91 3.08
CA ASN A 58 0.19 18.08 4.54
C ASN A 58 -0.89 17.30 5.31
N THR A 59 -1.30 16.14 4.83
CA THR A 59 -2.28 15.28 5.51
C THR A 59 -1.65 14.03 6.17
N GLY A 60 -0.33 13.88 6.12
CA GLY A 60 0.38 12.73 6.72
C GLY A 60 0.67 11.55 5.78
N LYS A 61 0.22 11.58 4.51
CA LYS A 61 0.47 10.49 3.53
C LYS A 61 1.95 10.11 3.45
N SER A 62 2.85 11.10 3.35
CA SER A 62 4.30 10.86 3.24
C SER A 62 4.90 10.28 4.52
N VAL A 63 4.35 10.62 5.70
CA VAL A 63 4.78 10.02 6.97
C VAL A 63 4.39 8.56 7.01
N LEU A 64 3.14 8.23 6.65
CA LEU A 64 2.69 6.84 6.56
C LEU A 64 3.52 6.03 5.54
N GLY A 65 3.76 6.59 4.36
CA GLY A 65 4.59 5.92 3.34
C GLY A 65 6.00 5.63 3.83
N ARG A 66 6.68 6.60 4.47
CA ARG A 66 8.01 6.41 5.05
C ARG A 66 7.99 5.39 6.18
N PHE A 67 6.97 5.41 7.03
CA PHE A 67 6.81 4.40 8.08
C PHE A 67 6.69 3.00 7.47
N ILE A 68 5.81 2.80 6.47
CA ILE A 68 5.64 1.52 5.77
C ILE A 68 6.94 1.08 5.10
N GLN A 69 7.67 2.00 4.44
CA GLN A 69 8.98 1.70 3.87
C GLN A 69 9.97 1.12 4.90
N ASN A 70 9.96 1.65 6.13
CA ASN A 70 10.85 1.21 7.20
C ASN A 70 10.44 -0.12 7.88
N ILE A 71 9.26 -0.64 7.56
CA ILE A 71 8.87 -2.01 7.99
C ILE A 71 9.63 -3.08 7.17
N PHE A 72 9.93 -2.78 5.91
CA PHE A 72 10.56 -3.74 5.02
C PHE A 72 12.09 -3.70 5.09
N PRO A 73 12.77 -4.84 4.92
CA PRO A 73 14.22 -4.88 4.79
C PRO A 73 14.71 -4.03 3.61
N LYS A 74 15.95 -3.51 3.74
CA LYS A 74 16.60 -2.78 2.63
C LYS A 74 16.66 -3.66 1.38
N GLY A 75 16.38 -3.06 0.22
CA GLY A 75 16.37 -3.74 -1.08
C GLY A 75 15.07 -4.49 -1.41
N GLN A 76 14.09 -4.51 -0.50
CA GLN A 76 12.77 -5.11 -0.78
C GLN A 76 11.69 -4.09 -1.14
N VAL A 77 12.04 -2.82 -1.22
CA VAL A 77 11.13 -1.74 -1.60
C VAL A 77 11.66 -1.04 -2.84
N THR A 78 10.79 -0.90 -3.84
CA THR A 78 11.04 -0.10 -5.06
C THR A 78 10.09 1.08 -5.12
N GLY A 79 10.36 2.04 -6.00
CA GLY A 79 9.60 3.29 -6.10
C GLY A 79 9.12 3.62 -7.51
N LEU A 80 8.71 2.62 -8.29
CA LEU A 80 8.26 2.84 -9.67
C LEU A 80 6.89 3.53 -9.69
N SER A 81 6.77 4.59 -10.46
CA SER A 81 5.49 5.22 -10.76
C SER A 81 4.62 4.33 -11.66
N LEU A 82 3.32 4.64 -11.76
CA LEU A 82 2.42 3.92 -12.67
C LEU A 82 2.93 3.96 -14.12
N SER A 83 3.48 5.09 -14.58
CA SER A 83 4.03 5.20 -15.95
C SER A 83 5.23 4.28 -16.15
N GLN A 84 6.16 4.23 -15.20
CA GLN A 84 7.34 3.36 -15.26
C GLN A 84 6.98 1.87 -15.21
N LEU A 85 5.89 1.50 -14.53
CA LEU A 85 5.38 0.12 -14.59
C LEU A 85 4.92 -0.28 -15.99
N GLY A 86 4.51 0.67 -16.83
CA GLY A 86 4.15 0.44 -18.23
C GLY A 86 5.34 0.27 -19.18
N ASP A 87 6.57 0.50 -18.73
CA ASP A 87 7.76 0.34 -19.54
C ASP A 87 8.00 -1.13 -19.93
N ALA A 88 8.54 -1.35 -21.12
CA ALA A 88 8.80 -2.69 -21.63
C ALA A 88 9.71 -3.51 -20.72
N ASN A 89 10.69 -2.83 -20.09
CA ASN A 89 11.66 -3.46 -19.19
C ASN A 89 11.57 -2.83 -17.80
N LEU A 90 11.18 -3.62 -16.81
CA LEU A 90 11.26 -3.21 -15.42
C LEU A 90 12.71 -3.32 -14.91
N PRO A 91 13.14 -2.45 -13.97
CA PRO A 91 14.47 -2.56 -13.35
C PRO A 91 14.68 -3.91 -12.67
N ALA A 92 15.92 -4.40 -12.65
CA ALA A 92 16.26 -5.70 -12.05
C ALA A 92 15.90 -5.76 -10.55
N GLU A 93 15.99 -4.63 -9.85
CA GLU A 93 15.65 -4.51 -8.42
C GLU A 93 14.16 -4.79 -8.15
N PHE A 94 13.30 -4.55 -9.14
CA PHE A 94 11.86 -4.82 -9.01
C PHE A 94 11.60 -6.32 -8.83
N MET A 95 12.41 -7.18 -9.43
CA MET A 95 12.23 -8.64 -9.39
C MET A 95 12.34 -9.25 -7.99
N GLY A 96 13.05 -8.58 -7.08
CA GLY A 96 13.19 -9.01 -5.67
C GLY A 96 12.36 -8.21 -4.69
N SER A 97 11.61 -7.22 -5.17
CA SER A 97 10.84 -6.34 -4.30
C SER A 97 9.56 -7.00 -3.79
N ARG A 98 9.24 -6.73 -2.54
CA ARG A 98 7.97 -7.10 -1.90
C ARG A 98 6.96 -5.95 -1.88
N LEU A 99 7.44 -4.74 -2.02
CA LEU A 99 6.64 -3.52 -2.04
C LEU A 99 7.14 -2.56 -3.11
N ASN A 100 6.24 -2.07 -3.94
CA ASN A 100 6.47 -0.89 -4.75
C ASN A 100 5.73 0.30 -4.13
N LEU A 101 6.48 1.29 -3.67
CA LEU A 101 5.98 2.47 -2.97
C LEU A 101 6.31 3.73 -3.76
N SER A 102 5.31 4.32 -4.42
CA SER A 102 5.46 5.58 -5.15
C SER A 102 4.58 6.66 -4.54
N MET A 103 5.23 7.66 -3.93
CA MET A 103 4.57 8.65 -3.07
C MET A 103 4.09 9.91 -3.79
N ASP A 104 4.29 9.99 -5.09
CA ASP A 104 3.83 11.14 -5.90
C ASP A 104 3.45 10.68 -7.30
N LEU A 105 2.18 10.29 -7.45
CA LEU A 105 1.65 10.02 -8.77
C LEU A 105 1.37 11.33 -9.50
N SER A 106 1.92 11.45 -10.69
CA SER A 106 1.66 12.60 -11.56
C SER A 106 0.17 12.74 -11.90
N ASN A 107 -0.29 13.97 -12.12
CA ASN A 107 -1.67 14.26 -12.55
C ASN A 107 -1.93 13.90 -14.04
N ASN A 108 -0.97 13.26 -14.70
CA ASN A 108 -1.11 12.83 -16.09
C ASN A 108 -2.06 11.63 -16.20
N LYS A 109 -2.71 11.53 -17.37
CA LYS A 109 -3.54 10.35 -17.66
C LYS A 109 -2.66 9.09 -17.74
N THR A 110 -3.05 8.07 -17.01
CA THR A 110 -2.36 6.77 -17.01
C THR A 110 -2.52 6.08 -18.36
N ASP A 111 -1.41 5.58 -18.88
CA ASP A 111 -1.35 4.88 -20.15
C ASP A 111 -1.98 3.47 -20.04
N PRO A 112 -2.67 2.96 -21.10
CA PRO A 112 -3.22 1.61 -21.10
C PRO A 112 -2.19 0.50 -20.80
N LYS A 113 -0.94 0.65 -21.22
CA LYS A 113 0.14 -0.32 -20.92
C LYS A 113 0.43 -0.42 -19.43
N ALA A 114 0.41 0.72 -18.72
CA ALA A 114 0.59 0.72 -17.27
C ALA A 114 -0.60 0.07 -16.55
N ILE A 115 -1.81 0.29 -17.05
CA ILE A 115 -3.04 -0.35 -16.53
C ILE A 115 -2.98 -1.87 -16.70
N GLU A 116 -2.64 -2.33 -17.90
CA GLU A 116 -2.48 -3.75 -18.19
C GLU A 116 -1.41 -4.37 -17.27
N ARG A 117 -0.25 -3.74 -17.17
CA ARG A 117 0.86 -4.22 -16.36
C ARG A 117 0.49 -4.35 -14.87
N ILE A 118 -0.18 -3.36 -14.28
CA ILE A 118 -0.58 -3.46 -12.88
C ILE A 118 -1.65 -4.52 -12.64
N LYS A 119 -2.54 -4.76 -13.61
CA LYS A 119 -3.50 -5.86 -13.54
C LYS A 119 -2.80 -7.22 -13.53
N LEU A 120 -1.79 -7.42 -14.36
CA LEU A 120 -0.97 -8.65 -14.38
C LEU A 120 -0.22 -8.81 -13.06
N LEU A 121 0.47 -7.75 -12.60
CA LEU A 121 1.29 -7.78 -11.38
C LEU A 121 0.46 -8.05 -10.12
N THR A 122 -0.77 -7.53 -10.04
CA THR A 122 -1.67 -7.78 -8.91
C THR A 122 -2.47 -9.07 -9.06
N GLY A 123 -2.58 -9.62 -10.27
CA GLY A 123 -3.33 -10.83 -10.59
C GLY A 123 -2.61 -12.13 -10.22
N ASN A 124 -1.33 -12.09 -9.87
CA ASN A 124 -0.46 -13.26 -9.73
C ASN A 124 -0.21 -14.00 -11.05
N ASP A 125 -0.31 -13.29 -12.16
CA ASP A 125 -0.05 -13.85 -13.48
C ASP A 125 1.48 -13.93 -13.75
N LEU A 126 1.90 -14.96 -14.47
CA LEU A 126 3.29 -15.07 -14.91
C LEU A 126 3.62 -13.96 -15.90
N ILE A 127 4.62 -13.17 -15.58
CA ILE A 127 5.11 -12.12 -16.46
C ILE A 127 6.44 -12.56 -17.05
N SER A 128 6.45 -12.76 -18.37
CA SER A 128 7.69 -12.93 -19.12
C SER A 128 8.35 -11.57 -19.29
N GLN A 129 9.57 -11.42 -18.84
CA GLN A 129 10.29 -10.16 -18.92
C GLN A 129 11.66 -10.35 -19.58
N ASN A 130 11.91 -9.52 -20.59
CA ASN A 130 13.26 -9.37 -21.15
C ASN A 130 14.06 -8.49 -20.20
N ILE A 131 15.02 -9.06 -19.50
CA ILE A 131 15.98 -8.29 -18.70
C ILE A 131 17.12 -7.91 -19.64
N LYS A 132 17.40 -6.60 -19.80
CA LYS A 132 18.56 -6.14 -20.55
C LYS A 132 19.82 -6.87 -20.05
N TYR A 133 20.52 -7.57 -20.96
CA TYR A 133 21.77 -8.30 -20.72
C TYR A 133 21.69 -9.56 -19.83
N LYS A 134 20.49 -10.14 -19.59
CA LYS A 134 20.33 -11.43 -18.90
C LYS A 134 19.23 -12.25 -19.58
N ASP A 135 19.27 -13.57 -19.40
CA ASP A 135 18.27 -14.48 -19.93
C ASP A 135 16.84 -14.12 -19.48
N ASN A 136 15.87 -14.38 -20.35
CA ASN A 136 14.47 -14.21 -20.05
C ASN A 136 14.10 -14.93 -18.75
N ARG A 137 13.69 -14.21 -17.74
CA ARG A 137 13.19 -14.79 -16.50
C ARG A 137 11.70 -14.57 -16.38
N SER A 138 10.99 -15.64 -16.07
CA SER A 138 9.60 -15.53 -15.65
C SER A 138 9.55 -15.00 -14.22
N TYR A 139 8.80 -13.94 -14.01
CA TYR A 139 8.55 -13.34 -12.69
C TYR A 139 7.16 -13.71 -12.23
N ASN A 140 7.07 -14.43 -11.11
CA ASN A 140 5.82 -14.64 -10.39
C ASN A 140 5.72 -13.52 -9.34
N GLY A 141 4.96 -12.48 -9.67
CA GLY A 141 4.94 -11.24 -8.91
C GLY A 141 4.40 -11.42 -7.49
N GLN A 142 5.24 -11.23 -6.49
CA GLN A 142 4.82 -11.12 -5.08
C GLN A 142 4.88 -9.67 -4.58
N CYS A 143 5.13 -8.73 -5.48
CA CYS A 143 5.20 -7.32 -5.16
C CYS A 143 3.80 -6.74 -4.92
N LYS A 144 3.64 -6.02 -3.83
CA LYS A 144 2.44 -5.25 -3.51
C LYS A 144 2.66 -3.79 -3.84
N PHE A 145 1.58 -3.05 -4.04
CA PHE A 145 1.67 -1.68 -4.54
C PHE A 145 0.97 -0.72 -3.61
N LEU A 146 1.68 0.33 -3.25
CA LEU A 146 1.16 1.48 -2.52
C LEU A 146 1.54 2.75 -3.28
N PHE A 147 0.53 3.50 -3.68
CA PHE A 147 0.69 4.77 -4.35
C PHE A 147 0.14 5.90 -3.50
N SER A 148 0.65 7.11 -3.71
CA SER A 148 0.09 8.33 -3.12
C SER A 148 -0.12 9.38 -4.19
N THR A 149 -1.21 10.13 -4.07
CA THR A 149 -1.55 11.22 -4.99
C THR A 149 -2.29 12.35 -4.28
N ASN A 150 -2.12 13.55 -4.78
CA ASN A 150 -2.92 14.71 -4.39
C ASN A 150 -4.14 14.92 -5.32
N HIS A 151 -4.25 14.12 -6.37
CA HIS A 151 -5.26 14.26 -7.41
C HIS A 151 -5.99 12.93 -7.65
N PRO A 152 -7.22 12.93 -8.17
CA PRO A 152 -7.86 11.72 -8.66
C PRO A 152 -7.04 11.07 -9.77
N ILE A 153 -6.96 9.72 -9.78
CA ILE A 153 -6.35 8.99 -10.89
C ILE A 153 -7.19 9.23 -12.16
N ARG A 154 -6.51 9.56 -13.24
CA ARG A 154 -7.10 9.76 -14.56
C ARG A 154 -6.54 8.71 -15.52
N LEU A 155 -7.44 8.04 -16.25
CA LEU A 155 -7.06 7.07 -17.29
C LEU A 155 -7.25 7.68 -18.67
N LYS A 156 -6.40 7.28 -19.63
CA LYS A 156 -6.62 7.60 -21.06
C LYS A 156 -7.84 6.86 -21.59
N GLN A 157 -8.07 5.66 -21.13
CA GLN A 157 -9.21 4.80 -21.46
C GLN A 157 -9.76 4.20 -20.17
N TRP A 158 -11.08 4.21 -20.01
CA TRP A 158 -11.74 3.65 -18.83
C TRP A 158 -11.52 2.14 -18.72
N ASP A 159 -11.27 1.65 -17.51
CA ASP A 159 -11.03 0.23 -17.23
C ASP A 159 -11.58 -0.13 -15.83
N ASP A 160 -12.75 -0.79 -15.81
CA ASP A 160 -13.40 -1.20 -14.56
C ASP A 160 -12.54 -2.16 -13.75
N ALA A 161 -11.85 -3.09 -14.41
CA ALA A 161 -10.99 -4.07 -13.75
C ALA A 161 -9.79 -3.42 -13.06
N PHE A 162 -9.32 -2.28 -13.55
CA PHE A 162 -8.30 -1.47 -12.88
C PHE A 162 -8.89 -0.82 -11.61
N PHE A 163 -10.05 -0.16 -11.71
CA PHE A 163 -10.68 0.50 -10.57
C PHE A 163 -11.10 -0.48 -9.46
N GLN A 164 -11.57 -1.66 -9.82
CA GLN A 164 -11.89 -2.72 -8.86
C GLN A 164 -10.66 -3.20 -8.06
N ARG A 165 -9.45 -2.96 -8.55
CA ARG A 165 -8.21 -3.31 -7.83
C ARG A 165 -7.75 -2.24 -6.85
N ILE A 166 -8.34 -1.06 -6.88
CA ILE A 166 -7.94 0.05 -6.01
C ILE A 166 -8.61 -0.10 -4.65
N VAL A 167 -7.80 -0.07 -3.59
CA VAL A 167 -8.24 0.23 -2.23
C VAL A 167 -7.84 1.66 -1.93
N CYS A 168 -8.80 2.58 -2.03
CA CYS A 168 -8.56 3.99 -1.76
C CYS A 168 -8.62 4.27 -0.27
N ILE A 169 -7.62 5.01 0.22
CA ILE A 169 -7.55 5.52 1.59
C ILE A 169 -7.47 7.05 1.49
N PRO A 170 -8.60 7.72 1.65
CA PRO A 170 -8.65 9.17 1.60
C PRO A 170 -8.06 9.78 2.87
N PHE A 171 -7.26 10.81 2.71
CA PHE A 171 -6.68 11.63 3.76
C PHE A 171 -7.30 13.03 3.68
N TYR A 172 -8.12 13.38 4.65
CA TYR A 172 -8.89 14.63 4.60
C TYR A 172 -8.31 15.74 5.50
N ASN A 173 -7.69 15.35 6.61
CA ASN A 173 -7.28 16.30 7.64
C ASN A 173 -5.96 16.97 7.26
N VAL A 174 -6.03 18.23 6.83
CA VAL A 174 -4.85 19.05 6.54
C VAL A 174 -4.27 19.60 7.85
N ILE A 175 -3.02 19.24 8.12
CA ILE A 175 -2.30 19.64 9.32
C ILE A 175 -1.62 20.99 9.05
N SER A 176 -1.95 22.02 9.84
CA SER A 176 -1.27 23.31 9.76
C SER A 176 0.20 23.19 10.19
N GLN A 177 1.05 24.11 9.72
CA GLN A 177 2.48 24.08 10.05
C GLN A 177 2.73 24.16 11.56
N GLU A 178 1.89 24.87 12.29
CA GLU A 178 1.98 25.06 13.75
C GLU A 178 1.70 23.76 14.53
N HIS A 179 0.85 22.88 13.98
CA HIS A 179 0.48 21.61 14.60
C HIS A 179 1.25 20.41 14.03
N LYS A 180 2.26 20.67 13.19
CA LYS A 180 3.03 19.61 12.55
C LYS A 180 4.01 18.97 13.53
N ASP A 181 3.76 17.72 13.89
CA ASP A 181 4.71 16.92 14.66
C ASP A 181 5.87 16.43 13.77
N THR A 182 7.00 17.11 13.85
CA THR A 182 8.21 16.76 13.07
C THR A 182 8.84 15.42 13.49
N LYS A 183 8.51 14.92 14.70
CA LYS A 183 9.00 13.65 15.26
C LYS A 183 7.99 12.52 15.12
N LEU A 184 6.88 12.72 14.40
CA LEU A 184 5.83 11.71 14.26
C LEU A 184 6.37 10.38 13.68
N LEU A 185 7.25 10.47 12.68
CA LEU A 185 7.86 9.26 12.10
C LEU A 185 8.67 8.48 13.13
N ASP A 186 9.50 9.15 13.92
CA ASP A 186 10.33 8.51 14.95
C ASP A 186 9.45 7.84 16.04
N LYS A 187 8.36 8.53 16.43
CA LYS A 187 7.39 7.98 17.36
C LYS A 187 6.67 6.74 16.81
N LEU A 188 6.27 6.75 15.53
CA LEU A 188 5.69 5.58 14.87
C LEU A 188 6.70 4.43 14.79
N LEU A 189 7.96 4.74 14.49
CA LEU A 189 9.02 3.72 14.44
C LEU A 189 9.30 3.09 15.81
N SER A 190 9.13 3.84 16.91
CA SER A 190 9.24 3.28 18.26
C SER A 190 8.11 2.30 18.60
N GLU A 191 6.94 2.41 17.96
CA GLU A 191 5.81 1.49 18.08
C GLU A 191 5.79 0.40 16.99
N LYS A 192 6.81 0.32 16.11
CA LYS A 192 6.80 -0.48 14.89
C LYS A 192 6.33 -1.92 15.10
N ASP A 193 6.90 -2.62 16.09
CA ASP A 193 6.58 -4.05 16.30
C ASP A 193 5.13 -4.23 16.76
N GLY A 194 4.64 -3.34 17.63
CA GLY A 194 3.24 -3.29 18.04
C GLY A 194 2.29 -3.00 16.87
N ILE A 195 2.66 -2.03 16.03
CA ILE A 195 1.88 -1.68 14.84
C ILE A 195 1.80 -2.87 13.87
N VAL A 196 2.93 -3.53 13.59
CA VAL A 196 2.95 -4.70 12.69
C VAL A 196 2.12 -5.84 13.28
N SER A 197 2.26 -6.15 14.57
CA SER A 197 1.48 -7.18 15.24
C SER A 197 -0.02 -6.90 15.17
N LYS A 198 -0.43 -5.68 15.51
CA LYS A 198 -1.83 -5.25 15.42
C LYS A 198 -2.36 -5.29 13.98
N ALA A 199 -1.59 -4.84 13.01
CA ALA A 199 -1.97 -4.89 11.60
C ALA A 199 -2.14 -6.33 11.09
N LEU A 200 -1.30 -7.27 11.53
CA LEU A 200 -1.45 -8.69 11.20
C LEU A 200 -2.73 -9.30 11.81
N PHE A 201 -3.18 -8.83 12.96
CA PHE A 201 -4.50 -9.21 13.50
C PHE A 201 -5.62 -8.76 12.54
N TYR A 202 -5.61 -7.49 12.10
CA TYR A 202 -6.58 -6.99 11.11
C TYR A 202 -6.51 -7.74 9.78
N TYR A 203 -5.31 -8.15 9.36
CA TYR A 203 -5.14 -9.00 8.18
C TYR A 203 -5.80 -10.38 8.34
N GLN A 204 -5.74 -11.01 9.50
CA GLN A 204 -6.43 -12.28 9.73
C GLN A 204 -7.96 -12.11 9.66
N GLU A 205 -8.50 -11.03 10.18
CA GLU A 205 -9.92 -10.70 10.06
C GLU A 205 -10.31 -10.40 8.60
N LEU A 206 -9.45 -9.71 7.85
CA LEU A 206 -9.62 -9.47 6.43
C LEU A 206 -9.69 -10.78 5.62
N LYS A 207 -8.83 -11.75 5.94
CA LYS A 207 -8.88 -13.09 5.31
C LYS A 207 -10.21 -13.79 5.54
N LYS A 208 -10.74 -13.76 6.75
CA LYS A 208 -12.06 -14.34 7.08
C LYS A 208 -13.18 -13.74 6.25
N ARG A 209 -13.03 -12.47 5.83
CA ARG A 209 -13.97 -11.74 4.96
C ARG A 209 -13.60 -11.85 3.47
N ASN A 210 -12.82 -12.87 3.06
CA ASN A 210 -12.38 -13.08 1.68
C ASN A 210 -11.74 -11.83 1.05
N TYR A 211 -10.90 -11.13 1.81
CA TYR A 211 -10.21 -9.89 1.41
C TYR A 211 -11.14 -8.74 1.01
N LEU A 212 -12.35 -8.70 1.56
CA LEU A 212 -13.22 -7.54 1.45
C LEU A 212 -12.76 -6.49 2.46
N PHE A 213 -12.07 -5.46 1.98
CA PHE A 213 -11.59 -4.36 2.81
C PHE A 213 -12.75 -3.55 3.36
N GLU A 214 -12.59 -3.05 4.59
CA GLU A 214 -13.63 -2.28 5.28
C GLU A 214 -14.11 -1.09 4.45
N GLY A 215 -15.45 -0.92 4.32
CA GLY A 215 -16.06 0.16 3.54
C GLY A 215 -15.81 0.08 2.02
N GLN A 216 -15.42 -1.07 1.48
CA GLN A 216 -15.49 -1.37 0.05
C GLN A 216 -16.78 -2.15 -0.22
N ASP A 217 -17.55 -1.69 -1.20
CA ASP A 217 -18.67 -2.45 -1.73
C ASP A 217 -18.18 -3.69 -2.50
N LYS A 218 -19.03 -4.72 -2.55
CA LYS A 218 -18.72 -5.97 -3.28
C LYS A 218 -18.70 -5.75 -4.79
#